data_94249b432f0023e45472beb99bf1d7f1
#
_entry.id   94249b432f0023e45472beb99bf1d7f1
#
_cell.length_a   1.000
_cell.length_b   1.000
_cell.length_c   1.000
_cell.angle_alpha   90.00
_cell.angle_beta   90.00
_cell.angle_gamma   90.00
#
_symmetry.space_group_name_H-M   'P 1'
#
loop_
_entity.id
_entity.type
_entity.pdbx_description
1 polymer ?
#
loop_
_entity_poly.entity_id
_entity_poly.type
_entity_poly.pdbx_seq_one_letter_code
_entity_poly.pdbx_strand_id
1 'polypeptide(L)'
;RLVGATPAPAAYQDVQTAIRWVHAHSDEYGIDGDRVYLIGDSSGGHLVAMAATLGEGPYERVGGWDDARSDVRAVISVSGPYELNTLSWGDLWTPVEGDIREARRVASPIHHLGPGTRPILVIHSDDDRSVPIQQAVDFAAALDDTGVQHRFVHYTDSGHMRITDDVIEETLAFIAEVESR
;
A
#
# COMPACT_ATOMS: atom_id res chain seq x y z
N ARG A 1 14.83 -0.10 3.17
CA ARG A 1 15.67 1.14 3.25
C ARG A 1 14.76 2.32 3.59
N LEU A 2 15.23 3.18 4.45
CA LEU A 2 14.46 4.35 4.91
C LEU A 2 14.86 5.61 4.14
N VAL A 3 13.91 6.52 3.94
CA VAL A 3 14.07 7.73 3.12
C VAL A 3 15.26 8.62 3.55
N GLY A 4 15.56 8.71 4.84
CA GLY A 4 16.72 9.47 5.33
C GLY A 4 18.10 8.89 4.96
N ALA A 5 18.14 7.61 4.60
CA ALA A 5 19.37 6.91 4.20
C ALA A 5 19.42 6.64 2.70
N THR A 6 18.27 6.52 2.06
CA THR A 6 18.18 6.15 0.63
C THR A 6 16.95 6.83 0.02
N PRO A 7 17.11 7.58 -1.06
CA PRO A 7 16.00 8.29 -1.70
C PRO A 7 14.98 7.32 -2.35
N ALA A 8 13.84 7.88 -2.74
CA ALA A 8 12.86 7.13 -3.53
C ALA A 8 13.48 6.65 -4.86
N PRO A 9 13.08 5.45 -5.35
CA PRO A 9 12.00 4.59 -4.88
C PRO A 9 12.45 3.43 -3.96
N ALA A 10 13.62 3.51 -3.33
CA ALA A 10 14.29 2.39 -2.66
C ALA A 10 13.39 1.63 -1.65
N ALA A 11 12.60 2.34 -0.84
CA ALA A 11 11.71 1.69 0.13
C ALA A 11 10.67 0.79 -0.56
N TYR A 12 10.12 1.25 -1.69
CA TYR A 12 9.15 0.47 -2.46
C TYR A 12 9.79 -0.73 -3.16
N GLN A 13 10.99 -0.55 -3.71
CA GLN A 13 11.75 -1.67 -4.28
C GLN A 13 12.02 -2.77 -3.24
N ASP A 14 12.27 -2.39 -1.97
CA ASP A 14 12.45 -3.35 -0.87
C ASP A 14 11.16 -4.12 -0.56
N VAL A 15 9.98 -3.46 -0.61
CA VAL A 15 8.68 -4.14 -0.48
C VAL A 15 8.47 -5.15 -1.61
N GLN A 16 8.72 -4.75 -2.85
CA GLN A 16 8.61 -5.65 -4.00
C GLN A 16 9.58 -6.84 -3.90
N THR A 17 10.80 -6.59 -3.43
CA THR A 17 11.78 -7.66 -3.16
C THR A 17 11.27 -8.64 -2.10
N ALA A 18 10.67 -8.13 -1.01
CA ALA A 18 10.12 -8.98 0.05
C ALA A 18 8.96 -9.85 -0.47
N ILE A 19 8.08 -9.31 -1.31
CA ILE A 19 6.99 -10.08 -1.93
C ILE A 19 7.57 -11.20 -2.80
N ARG A 20 8.55 -10.91 -3.66
CA ARG A 20 9.21 -11.92 -4.49
C ARG A 20 9.91 -12.99 -3.64
N TRP A 21 10.54 -12.60 -2.53
CA TRP A 21 11.16 -13.55 -1.61
C TRP A 21 10.12 -14.53 -1.04
N VAL A 22 8.96 -14.04 -0.61
CA VAL A 22 7.87 -14.89 -0.11
C VAL A 22 7.44 -15.91 -1.17
N HIS A 23 7.22 -15.47 -2.40
CA HIS A 23 6.84 -16.38 -3.50
C HIS A 23 7.95 -17.38 -3.84
N ALA A 24 9.20 -16.94 -3.88
CA ALA A 24 10.34 -17.82 -4.20
C ALA A 24 10.57 -18.91 -3.16
N HIS A 25 10.16 -18.68 -1.91
CA HIS A 25 10.36 -19.63 -0.82
C HIS A 25 9.05 -20.27 -0.32
N SER A 26 7.96 -20.08 -1.06
CA SER A 26 6.63 -20.58 -0.65
C SER A 26 6.63 -22.07 -0.37
N ASP A 27 7.24 -22.87 -1.23
CA ASP A 27 7.34 -24.33 -1.05
C ASP A 27 8.21 -24.71 0.15
N GLU A 28 9.33 -24.00 0.36
CA GLU A 28 10.27 -24.26 1.46
C GLU A 28 9.61 -24.05 2.84
N TYR A 29 8.80 -22.99 2.95
CA TYR A 29 8.15 -22.62 4.23
C TYR A 29 6.69 -23.06 4.32
N GLY A 30 6.16 -23.78 3.32
CA GLY A 30 4.74 -24.19 3.30
C GLY A 30 3.77 -23.03 3.23
N ILE A 31 4.17 -21.93 2.56
CA ILE A 31 3.33 -20.74 2.34
C ILE A 31 2.46 -20.99 1.10
N ASP A 32 1.17 -20.68 1.21
CA ASP A 32 0.29 -20.59 0.06
C ASP A 32 0.56 -19.30 -0.72
N GLY A 33 1.29 -19.39 -1.83
CA GLY A 33 1.66 -18.25 -2.66
C GLY A 33 0.48 -17.52 -3.31
N ASP A 34 -0.70 -18.14 -3.37
CA ASP A 34 -1.91 -17.46 -3.87
C ASP A 34 -2.66 -16.68 -2.79
N ARG A 35 -2.21 -16.77 -1.53
CA ARG A 35 -2.81 -16.13 -0.35
C ARG A 35 -1.82 -15.23 0.38
N VAL A 36 -1.07 -14.43 -0.36
CA VAL A 36 -0.16 -13.42 0.19
C VAL A 36 -0.92 -12.10 0.38
N TYR A 37 -0.96 -11.62 1.62
CA TYR A 37 -1.59 -10.36 2.01
C TYR A 37 -0.55 -9.41 2.58
N LEU A 38 -0.74 -8.10 2.34
CA LEU A 38 0.10 -7.07 2.94
C LEU A 38 -0.72 -6.22 3.91
N ILE A 39 -0.11 -5.88 5.03
CA ILE A 39 -0.65 -4.90 5.96
C ILE A 39 0.44 -3.87 6.28
N GLY A 40 0.07 -2.60 6.34
CA GLY A 40 0.99 -1.54 6.71
C GLY A 40 0.27 -0.31 7.25
N ASP A 41 0.94 0.40 8.17
CA ASP A 41 0.46 1.66 8.71
C ASP A 41 1.32 2.84 8.25
N SER A 42 0.71 4.04 8.14
CA SER A 42 1.39 5.29 7.76
C SER A 42 2.12 5.16 6.41
N SER A 43 3.43 5.34 6.39
CA SER A 43 4.25 5.07 5.20
C SER A 43 4.16 3.62 4.71
N GLY A 44 3.98 2.65 5.62
CA GLY A 44 3.69 1.26 5.26
C GLY A 44 2.33 1.12 4.58
N GLY A 45 1.31 1.84 5.05
CA GLY A 45 -0.01 1.91 4.41
C GLY A 45 0.06 2.42 2.97
N HIS A 46 0.87 3.45 2.72
CA HIS A 46 1.17 3.93 1.37
C HIS A 46 1.83 2.84 0.50
N LEU A 47 2.88 2.20 1.01
CA LEU A 47 3.65 1.21 0.25
C LEU A 47 2.81 -0.02 -0.13
N VAL A 48 1.93 -0.50 0.77
CA VAL A 48 1.05 -1.62 0.44
C VAL A 48 -0.06 -1.21 -0.54
N ALA A 49 -0.57 0.04 -0.45
CA ALA A 49 -1.52 0.57 -1.43
C ALA A 49 -0.86 0.70 -2.83
N MET A 50 0.40 1.14 -2.91
CA MET A 50 1.17 1.08 -4.16
C MET A 50 1.27 -0.34 -4.71
N ALA A 51 1.53 -1.33 -3.86
CA ALA A 51 1.62 -2.73 -4.29
C ALA A 51 0.31 -3.24 -4.90
N ALA A 52 -0.83 -2.79 -4.36
CA ALA A 52 -2.16 -3.17 -4.86
C ALA A 52 -2.54 -2.48 -6.18
N THR A 53 -2.08 -1.26 -6.41
CA THR A 53 -2.51 -0.41 -7.54
C THR A 53 -1.49 -0.37 -8.68
N LEU A 54 -0.24 -0.09 -8.36
CA LEU A 54 0.86 0.07 -9.32
C LEU A 54 1.58 -1.25 -9.61
N GLY A 55 1.57 -2.21 -8.67
CA GLY A 55 2.40 -3.40 -8.77
C GLY A 55 3.89 -3.04 -8.81
N GLU A 56 4.66 -3.63 -9.70
CA GLU A 56 6.09 -3.28 -9.84
C GLU A 56 6.31 -1.89 -10.42
N GLY A 57 5.35 -1.41 -11.20
CA GLY A 57 5.40 -0.10 -11.83
C GLY A 57 6.63 0.08 -12.73
N PRO A 58 7.13 1.32 -12.85
CA PRO A 58 8.30 1.63 -13.68
C PRO A 58 9.65 1.38 -12.97
N TYR A 59 9.62 0.77 -11.78
CA TYR A 59 10.81 0.64 -10.95
C TYR A 59 11.59 -0.63 -11.30
N GLU A 60 12.92 -0.52 -11.32
CA GLU A 60 13.81 -1.65 -11.55
C GLU A 60 13.68 -2.67 -10.42
N ARG A 61 13.68 -3.95 -10.76
CA ARG A 61 13.79 -5.06 -9.79
C ARG A 61 15.17 -5.03 -9.15
N VAL A 62 15.20 -5.11 -7.83
CA VAL A 62 16.43 -5.15 -7.03
C VAL A 62 16.35 -6.27 -6.00
N GLY A 63 17.48 -6.68 -5.45
CA GLY A 63 17.53 -7.59 -4.30
C GLY A 63 17.38 -9.07 -4.63
N GLY A 64 17.23 -9.45 -5.90
CA GLY A 64 17.13 -10.84 -6.34
C GLY A 64 15.70 -11.36 -6.49
N TRP A 65 15.60 -12.68 -6.73
CA TRP A 65 14.35 -13.41 -7.04
C TRP A 65 13.59 -12.82 -8.23
N ASP A 66 14.34 -12.50 -9.29
CA ASP A 66 13.80 -11.75 -10.44
C ASP A 66 12.79 -12.55 -11.26
N ASP A 67 12.84 -13.88 -11.19
CA ASP A 67 11.88 -14.78 -11.84
C ASP A 67 10.62 -15.04 -10.98
N ALA A 68 10.60 -14.59 -9.72
CA ALA A 68 9.47 -14.81 -8.84
C ALA A 68 8.33 -13.81 -9.08
N ARG A 69 7.11 -14.25 -8.77
CA ARG A 69 5.90 -13.40 -8.77
C ARG A 69 6.06 -12.26 -7.75
N SER A 70 5.41 -11.13 -8.02
CA SER A 70 5.36 -9.95 -7.12
C SER A 70 3.94 -9.50 -6.82
N ASP A 71 2.94 -10.28 -7.21
CA ASP A 71 1.54 -9.98 -6.94
C ASP A 71 1.11 -10.44 -5.54
N VAL A 72 0.06 -9.79 -5.05
CA VAL A 72 -0.56 -10.08 -3.75
C VAL A 72 -2.05 -10.34 -3.90
N ARG A 73 -2.66 -11.03 -2.95
CA ARG A 73 -4.10 -11.34 -2.97
C ARG A 73 -4.94 -10.13 -2.62
N ALA A 74 -4.56 -9.41 -1.56
CA ALA A 74 -5.17 -8.16 -1.13
C ALA A 74 -4.23 -7.39 -0.21
N VAL A 75 -4.56 -6.12 0.09
CA VAL A 75 -3.78 -5.29 1.00
C VAL A 75 -4.66 -4.59 2.04
N ILE A 76 -4.05 -4.28 3.19
CA ILE A 76 -4.65 -3.53 4.28
C ILE A 76 -3.79 -2.29 4.53
N SER A 77 -4.36 -1.13 4.25
CA SER A 77 -3.70 0.17 4.37
C SER A 77 -4.29 0.97 5.52
N VAL A 78 -3.48 1.21 6.55
CA VAL A 78 -3.89 1.92 7.77
C VAL A 78 -3.25 3.30 7.79
N SER A 79 -4.04 4.37 7.90
CA SER A 79 -3.57 5.77 7.95
C SER A 79 -2.53 6.10 6.85
N GLY A 80 -2.71 5.52 5.67
CA GLY A 80 -1.81 5.71 4.52
C GLY A 80 -2.08 7.00 3.75
N PRO A 81 -1.05 7.63 3.18
CA PRO A 81 -1.24 8.65 2.14
C PRO A 81 -1.43 8.01 0.76
N TYR A 82 -2.33 8.58 -0.06
CA TYR A 82 -2.70 8.03 -1.36
C TYR A 82 -2.52 9.02 -2.53
N GLU A 83 -2.43 10.32 -2.24
CA GLU A 83 -2.07 11.40 -3.19
C GLU A 83 -0.97 12.27 -2.58
N LEU A 84 0.27 12.01 -2.98
CA LEU A 84 1.43 12.61 -2.33
C LEU A 84 1.59 14.10 -2.63
N ASN A 85 1.10 14.58 -3.77
CA ASN A 85 1.23 15.98 -4.16
C ASN A 85 0.32 16.93 -3.37
N THR A 86 -0.65 16.41 -2.63
CA THR A 86 -1.51 17.21 -1.74
C THR A 86 -0.94 17.37 -0.33
N LEU A 87 0.18 16.69 -0.04
CA LEU A 87 0.84 16.72 1.25
C LEU A 87 2.05 17.67 1.24
N SER A 88 2.23 18.42 2.33
CA SER A 88 3.28 19.43 2.47
C SER A 88 4.54 18.92 3.17
N TRP A 89 4.68 17.62 3.38
CA TRP A 89 5.84 17.05 4.06
C TRP A 89 7.09 17.11 3.19
N GLY A 90 8.22 17.56 3.75
CA GLY A 90 9.44 17.84 3.00
C GLY A 90 10.03 16.66 2.26
N ASP A 91 10.34 15.58 2.98
CA ASP A 91 11.12 14.46 2.44
C ASP A 91 10.27 13.32 1.83
N LEU A 92 8.95 13.52 1.75
CA LEU A 92 8.04 12.53 1.21
C LEU A 92 8.36 12.23 -0.26
N TRP A 93 8.77 10.99 -0.55
CA TRP A 93 9.04 10.48 -1.89
C TRP A 93 9.93 11.41 -2.74
N THR A 94 11.13 11.69 -2.25
CA THR A 94 12.09 12.54 -2.95
C THR A 94 13.07 11.69 -3.75
N PRO A 95 13.05 11.75 -5.09
CA PRO A 95 13.99 11.03 -5.95
C PRO A 95 15.37 11.69 -5.93
N VAL A 96 16.42 10.97 -6.38
CA VAL A 96 17.77 11.53 -6.57
C VAL A 96 17.78 12.59 -7.67
N GLU A 97 17.08 12.31 -8.76
CA GLU A 97 17.01 13.14 -9.96
C GLU A 97 15.60 13.23 -10.51
N GLY A 98 15.32 14.26 -11.29
CA GLY A 98 14.04 14.44 -11.95
C GLY A 98 13.05 15.34 -11.24
N ASP A 99 11.86 15.43 -11.77
CA ASP A 99 10.77 16.25 -11.22
C ASP A 99 10.11 15.55 -10.02
N ILE A 100 10.17 16.19 -8.86
CA ILE A 100 9.60 15.66 -7.62
C ILE A 100 8.07 15.50 -7.68
N ARG A 101 7.37 16.39 -8.40
CA ARG A 101 5.91 16.31 -8.53
C ARG A 101 5.50 15.13 -9.39
N GLU A 102 6.23 14.89 -10.46
CA GLU A 102 5.99 13.71 -11.30
C GLU A 102 6.35 12.41 -10.55
N ALA A 103 7.47 12.38 -9.84
CA ALA A 103 7.84 11.23 -9.01
C ALA A 103 6.76 10.93 -7.95
N ARG A 104 6.22 11.96 -7.29
CA ARG A 104 5.11 11.82 -6.33
C ARG A 104 3.81 11.38 -7.00
N ARG A 105 3.49 11.90 -8.19
CA ARG A 105 2.31 11.45 -8.96
C ARG A 105 2.41 9.96 -9.29
N VAL A 106 3.55 9.51 -9.78
CA VAL A 106 3.80 8.08 -10.07
C VAL A 106 3.72 7.23 -8.80
N ALA A 107 4.14 7.76 -7.65
CA ALA A 107 4.09 7.06 -6.37
C ALA A 107 2.74 7.21 -5.63
N SER A 108 1.75 7.89 -6.21
CA SER A 108 0.43 8.08 -5.59
C SER A 108 -0.55 6.99 -6.04
N PRO A 109 -0.96 6.07 -5.15
CA PRO A 109 -1.84 4.94 -5.46
C PRO A 109 -3.12 5.34 -6.22
N ILE A 110 -3.70 6.49 -5.90
CA ILE A 110 -4.94 6.99 -6.49
C ILE A 110 -4.88 7.14 -8.02
N HIS A 111 -3.68 7.35 -8.59
CA HIS A 111 -3.49 7.54 -10.03
C HIS A 111 -3.34 6.22 -10.82
N HIS A 112 -3.35 5.07 -10.15
CA HIS A 112 -3.10 3.77 -10.77
C HIS A 112 -4.26 2.79 -10.62
N LEU A 113 -5.42 3.30 -10.21
CA LEU A 113 -6.62 2.48 -10.05
C LEU A 113 -7.12 1.98 -11.41
N GLY A 114 -7.48 0.70 -11.47
CA GLY A 114 -7.99 0.08 -12.69
C GLY A 114 -8.30 -1.40 -12.52
N PRO A 115 -8.61 -2.12 -13.61
CA PRO A 115 -9.04 -3.53 -13.56
C PRO A 115 -8.02 -4.49 -12.93
N GLY A 116 -6.75 -4.10 -12.87
CA GLY A 116 -5.68 -4.89 -12.25
C GLY A 116 -5.46 -4.61 -10.76
N THR A 117 -6.13 -3.60 -10.21
CA THR A 117 -5.99 -3.24 -8.80
C THR A 117 -6.47 -4.37 -7.90
N ARG A 118 -5.66 -4.72 -6.91
CA ARG A 118 -5.98 -5.77 -5.94
C ARG A 118 -6.99 -5.26 -4.90
N PRO A 119 -7.78 -6.13 -4.27
CA PRO A 119 -8.68 -5.75 -3.18
C PRO A 119 -7.95 -4.97 -2.08
N ILE A 120 -8.58 -3.91 -1.57
CA ILE A 120 -7.97 -3.00 -0.58
C ILE A 120 -8.92 -2.77 0.61
N LEU A 121 -8.43 -3.01 1.83
CA LEU A 121 -9.02 -2.48 3.04
C LEU A 121 -8.32 -1.16 3.39
N VAL A 122 -9.07 -0.09 3.47
CA VAL A 122 -8.61 1.25 3.90
C VAL A 122 -9.12 1.49 5.32
N ILE A 123 -8.23 1.79 6.26
CA ILE A 123 -8.57 2.11 7.66
C ILE A 123 -7.98 3.47 8.01
N HIS A 124 -8.80 4.40 8.52
CA HIS A 124 -8.35 5.74 8.86
C HIS A 124 -9.21 6.39 9.96
N SER A 125 -8.63 7.29 10.75
CA SER A 125 -9.35 8.08 11.75
C SER A 125 -9.51 9.53 11.32
N ASP A 126 -10.65 10.15 11.70
CA ASP A 126 -10.99 11.52 11.34
C ASP A 126 -10.09 12.58 12.00
N ASP A 127 -9.52 12.29 13.16
CA ASP A 127 -8.64 13.15 13.92
C ASP A 127 -7.14 12.92 13.68
N ASP A 128 -6.78 12.18 12.62
CA ASP A 128 -5.38 11.96 12.22
C ASP A 128 -4.71 13.29 11.83
N ARG A 129 -3.71 13.71 12.64
CA ARG A 129 -2.96 14.94 12.44
C ARG A 129 -1.71 14.78 11.59
N SER A 130 -1.35 13.55 11.27
CA SER A 130 -0.19 13.22 10.43
C SER A 130 -0.58 13.06 8.97
N VAL A 131 -1.59 12.23 8.71
CA VAL A 131 -2.16 12.01 7.38
C VAL A 131 -3.64 12.42 7.42
N PRO A 132 -4.03 13.53 6.77
CA PRO A 132 -5.43 13.98 6.79
C PRO A 132 -6.39 12.90 6.29
N ILE A 133 -7.52 12.70 6.98
CA ILE A 133 -8.57 11.74 6.60
C ILE A 133 -9.01 11.89 5.13
N GLN A 134 -8.88 13.10 4.56
CA GLN A 134 -9.23 13.36 3.17
C GLN A 134 -8.48 12.46 2.20
N GLN A 135 -7.26 12.04 2.53
CA GLN A 135 -6.51 11.05 1.73
C GLN A 135 -7.31 9.75 1.56
N ALA A 136 -7.84 9.21 2.66
CA ALA A 136 -8.63 7.99 2.64
C ALA A 136 -10.01 8.16 1.99
N VAL A 137 -10.66 9.30 2.23
CA VAL A 137 -11.97 9.62 1.64
C VAL A 137 -11.87 9.72 0.12
N ASP A 138 -10.90 10.47 -0.41
CA ASP A 138 -10.70 10.62 -1.86
C ASP A 138 -10.30 9.29 -2.51
N PHE A 139 -9.46 8.51 -1.84
CA PHE A 139 -9.03 7.21 -2.34
C PHE A 139 -10.18 6.20 -2.37
N ALA A 140 -11.00 6.14 -1.32
CA ALA A 140 -12.18 5.27 -1.28
C ALA A 140 -13.20 5.64 -2.36
N ALA A 141 -13.46 6.94 -2.56
CA ALA A 141 -14.32 7.41 -3.64
C ALA A 141 -13.79 7.02 -5.03
N ALA A 142 -12.47 7.12 -5.25
CA ALA A 142 -11.86 6.70 -6.50
C ALA A 142 -11.91 5.17 -6.70
N LEU A 143 -11.84 4.38 -5.63
CA LEU A 143 -12.05 2.92 -5.69
C LEU A 143 -13.49 2.56 -6.06
N ASP A 144 -14.49 3.27 -5.52
CA ASP A 144 -15.91 3.10 -5.90
C ASP A 144 -16.11 3.30 -7.41
N ASP A 145 -15.51 4.34 -7.97
CA ASP A 145 -15.63 4.67 -9.40
C ASP A 145 -15.02 3.59 -10.32
N THR A 146 -14.07 2.82 -9.83
CA THR A 146 -13.40 1.76 -10.61
C THR A 146 -14.02 0.38 -10.45
N GLY A 147 -14.91 0.20 -9.48
CA GLY A 147 -15.50 -1.10 -9.15
C GLY A 147 -14.52 -2.10 -8.53
N VAL A 148 -13.38 -1.64 -8.04
CA VAL A 148 -12.41 -2.46 -7.31
C VAL A 148 -13.03 -2.91 -5.99
N GLN A 149 -12.86 -4.19 -5.63
CA GLN A 149 -13.29 -4.68 -4.32
C GLN A 149 -12.53 -3.94 -3.22
N HIS A 150 -13.24 -3.21 -2.39
CA HIS A 150 -12.63 -2.50 -1.27
C HIS A 150 -13.62 -2.37 -0.11
N ARG A 151 -13.07 -1.98 1.05
CA ARG A 151 -13.83 -1.55 2.21
C ARG A 151 -13.08 -0.38 2.86
N PHE A 152 -13.83 0.66 3.24
CA PHE A 152 -13.31 1.77 4.02
C PHE A 152 -13.88 1.72 5.44
N VAL A 153 -12.99 1.58 6.43
CA VAL A 153 -13.34 1.61 7.85
C VAL A 153 -12.88 2.94 8.43
N HIS A 154 -13.85 3.76 8.80
CA HIS A 154 -13.63 5.08 9.37
C HIS A 154 -13.74 5.01 10.89
N TYR A 155 -12.64 5.32 11.57
CA TYR A 155 -12.56 5.46 13.01
C TYR A 155 -12.71 6.94 13.42
N THR A 156 -13.20 7.16 14.65
CA THR A 156 -13.25 8.48 15.28
C THR A 156 -12.32 8.50 16.49
N ASP A 157 -11.71 9.66 16.75
CA ASP A 157 -10.88 9.91 17.94
C ASP A 157 -9.75 8.88 18.19
N SER A 158 -9.23 8.29 17.11
CA SER A 158 -8.17 7.26 17.17
C SER A 158 -6.80 7.77 16.72
N GLY A 159 -6.72 9.04 16.31
CA GLY A 159 -5.48 9.72 15.90
C GLY A 159 -4.81 9.06 14.69
N HIS A 160 -3.49 9.16 14.64
CA HIS A 160 -2.70 8.46 13.62
C HIS A 160 -2.59 6.98 13.96
N MET A 161 -3.43 6.18 13.31
CA MET A 161 -3.65 4.78 13.67
C MET A 161 -2.42 3.90 13.40
N ARG A 162 -2.31 2.88 14.22
CA ARG A 162 -1.33 1.80 14.14
C ARG A 162 -2.05 0.46 13.95
N ILE A 163 -1.29 -0.60 13.73
CA ILE A 163 -1.81 -1.96 13.70
C ILE A 163 -2.10 -2.39 15.13
N THR A 164 -3.38 -2.35 15.52
CA THR A 164 -3.92 -2.73 16.84
C THR A 164 -4.76 -4.00 16.72
N ASP A 165 -5.24 -4.54 17.83
CA ASP A 165 -6.12 -5.72 17.84
C ASP A 165 -7.41 -5.46 17.03
N ASP A 166 -8.04 -4.28 17.16
CA ASP A 166 -9.22 -3.91 16.37
C ASP A 166 -8.92 -3.88 14.87
N VAL A 167 -7.76 -3.34 14.48
CA VAL A 167 -7.29 -3.34 13.09
C VAL A 167 -7.06 -4.77 12.58
N ILE A 168 -6.55 -5.66 13.41
CA ILE A 168 -6.39 -7.08 13.06
C ILE A 168 -7.74 -7.77 12.89
N GLU A 169 -8.73 -7.48 13.74
CA GLU A 169 -10.10 -8.02 13.58
C GLU A 169 -10.72 -7.59 12.24
N GLU A 170 -10.62 -6.30 11.89
CA GLU A 170 -11.08 -5.78 10.59
C GLU A 170 -10.32 -6.43 9.42
N THR A 171 -9.01 -6.64 9.58
CA THR A 171 -8.17 -7.32 8.60
C THR A 171 -8.64 -8.73 8.32
N LEU A 172 -8.86 -9.54 9.39
CA LEU A 172 -9.30 -10.92 9.26
C LEU A 172 -10.71 -11.03 8.64
N ALA A 173 -11.60 -10.11 9.01
CA ALA A 173 -12.93 -10.02 8.40
C ALA A 173 -12.85 -9.71 6.89
N PHE A 174 -12.00 -8.75 6.49
CA PHE A 174 -11.81 -8.42 5.09
C PHE A 174 -11.16 -9.56 4.29
N ILE A 175 -10.17 -10.24 4.85
CA ILE A 175 -9.58 -11.44 4.23
C ILE A 175 -10.66 -12.51 3.98
N ALA A 176 -11.52 -12.76 4.95
CA ALA A 176 -12.63 -13.71 4.78
C ALA A 176 -13.59 -13.29 3.65
N GLU A 177 -13.88 -12.00 3.50
CA GLU A 177 -14.68 -11.47 2.37
C GLU A 177 -13.98 -11.71 1.02
N VAL A 178 -12.67 -11.48 0.94
CA VAL A 178 -11.88 -11.70 -0.30
C VAL A 178 -11.83 -13.17 -0.68
N GLU A 179 -11.72 -14.06 0.31
CA GLU A 179 -11.65 -15.51 0.09
C GLU A 179 -13.02 -16.15 -0.24
N SER A 180 -14.12 -15.47 0.06
CA SER A 180 -15.48 -15.98 -0.21
C SER A 180 -15.94 -15.79 -1.65
N ARG A 181 -15.14 -15.12 -2.48
CA ARG A 181 -15.45 -14.80 -3.90
C ARG A 181 -14.60 -15.64 -4.85
#